data_37d0de505f3744565feb625ebfff23e3
#
_entry.id   37d0de505f3744565feb625ebfff23e3
#
_cell.length_a   1.000
_cell.length_b   1.000
_cell.length_c   1.000
_cell.angle_alpha   90.00
_cell.angle_beta   90.00
_cell.angle_gamma   90.00
#
_symmetry.space_group_name_H-M   'P 1'
#
loop_
_entity.id
_entity.type
_entity.pdbx_description
1 polymer ?
#
loop_
_entity_poly.entity_id
_entity_poly.type
_entity_poly.pdbx_seq_one_letter_code
_entity_poly.pdbx_strand_id
1 'polypeptide(L)'
;DVLFHAVGFVHHGNIMDCDSDEFYRSVNVNIYSAYLMTHNLLPKMLKNNKGNVIVVSSAASNVKGVPNRFIYGTTKAALNGFVKALASDYVSQGIRCNAILPGTVETPSWEGRVNMADDPKKAREDFIARQAMGRLAQPKEIASLALYLASDESDFVTGTLNLIDGGWTL
;
A
#
# COMPACT_ATOMS: atom_id res chain seq x y z
N ASP A 1 -2.70 -17.79 -10.58
CA ASP A 1 -1.59 -17.44 -9.69
C ASP A 1 -1.80 -16.02 -9.14
N VAL A 2 -1.22 -15.72 -7.95
CA VAL A 2 -1.38 -14.45 -7.26
C VAL A 2 -0.01 -13.79 -7.06
N LEU A 3 0.09 -12.50 -7.37
CA LEU A 3 1.18 -11.63 -6.94
C LEU A 3 0.68 -10.76 -5.79
N PHE A 4 1.24 -10.95 -4.59
CA PHE A 4 1.03 -10.05 -3.45
C PHE A 4 2.28 -9.18 -3.25
N HIS A 5 2.18 -7.91 -3.60
CA HIS A 5 3.28 -6.96 -3.53
C HIS A 5 3.14 -6.05 -2.32
N ALA A 6 3.93 -6.32 -1.27
CA ALA A 6 3.93 -5.57 -0.02
C ALA A 6 5.24 -4.81 0.24
N VAL A 7 6.09 -4.68 -0.77
CA VAL A 7 7.34 -3.93 -0.66
C VAL A 7 7.05 -2.45 -0.50
N GLY A 8 7.78 -1.77 0.39
CA GLY A 8 7.62 -0.34 0.58
C GLY A 8 8.65 0.26 1.53
N PHE A 9 8.94 1.53 1.30
CA PHE A 9 9.82 2.36 2.10
C PHE A 9 9.09 3.65 2.50
N VAL A 10 9.23 4.07 3.76
CA VAL A 10 8.60 5.27 4.31
C VAL A 10 9.66 6.33 4.56
N HIS A 11 9.76 7.30 3.66
CA HIS A 11 10.51 8.53 3.94
C HIS A 11 9.70 9.43 4.88
N HIS A 12 10.38 10.03 5.87
CA HIS A 12 9.79 10.99 6.80
C HIS A 12 10.34 12.38 6.49
N GLY A 13 9.49 13.26 5.99
CA GLY A 13 9.85 14.65 5.64
C GLY A 13 8.84 15.28 4.70
N ASN A 14 8.85 16.59 4.66
CA ASN A 14 8.15 17.41 3.67
C ASN A 14 8.98 17.48 2.36
N ILE A 15 8.56 18.30 1.40
CA ILE A 15 9.25 18.41 0.10
C ILE A 15 10.67 18.96 0.21
N MET A 16 10.94 19.83 1.18
CA MET A 16 12.27 20.44 1.39
C MET A 16 13.24 19.47 2.10
N ASP A 17 12.72 18.48 2.82
CA ASP A 17 13.49 17.45 3.50
C ASP A 17 13.80 16.23 2.60
N CYS A 18 13.26 16.23 1.37
CA CYS A 18 13.39 15.13 0.42
C CYS A 18 14.35 15.53 -0.70
N ASP A 19 15.60 15.14 -0.58
CA ASP A 19 16.57 15.32 -1.65
C ASP A 19 16.33 14.38 -2.84
N SER A 20 17.12 14.54 -3.91
CA SER A 20 16.96 13.73 -5.11
C SER A 20 17.20 12.24 -4.87
N ASP A 21 18.16 11.88 -4.02
CA ASP A 21 18.50 10.49 -3.73
C ASP A 21 17.37 9.79 -2.97
N GLU A 22 16.81 10.44 -1.95
CA GLU A 22 15.64 9.94 -1.22
C GLU A 22 14.39 9.88 -2.11
N PHE A 23 14.22 10.84 -3.02
CA PHE A 23 13.16 10.82 -4.01
C PHE A 23 13.27 9.58 -4.92
N TYR A 24 14.42 9.40 -5.57
CA TYR A 24 14.64 8.25 -6.47
C TYR A 24 14.59 6.92 -5.72
N ARG A 25 15.15 6.84 -4.51
CA ARG A 25 15.04 5.65 -3.67
C ARG A 25 13.58 5.30 -3.37
N SER A 26 12.77 6.27 -3.00
CA SER A 26 11.35 6.06 -2.72
C SER A 26 10.59 5.60 -3.96
N VAL A 27 10.84 6.19 -5.13
CA VAL A 27 10.26 5.77 -6.40
C VAL A 27 10.69 4.34 -6.76
N ASN A 28 11.97 4.04 -6.65
CA ASN A 28 12.50 2.71 -6.99
C ASN A 28 11.92 1.62 -6.08
N VAL A 29 11.88 1.86 -4.76
CA VAL A 29 11.38 0.85 -3.82
C VAL A 29 9.85 0.73 -3.89
N ASN A 30 9.11 1.84 -3.96
CA ASN A 30 7.65 1.80 -3.84
C ASN A 30 6.93 1.55 -5.18
N ILE A 31 7.45 2.09 -6.29
CA ILE A 31 6.75 2.03 -7.59
C ILE A 31 7.45 1.07 -8.53
N TYR A 32 8.77 1.26 -8.77
CA TYR A 32 9.49 0.49 -9.76
C TYR A 32 9.55 -1.00 -9.42
N SER A 33 9.63 -1.35 -8.14
CA SER A 33 9.54 -2.74 -7.68
C SER A 33 8.19 -3.39 -8.05
N ALA A 34 7.07 -2.68 -7.89
CA ALA A 34 5.75 -3.19 -8.28
C ALA A 34 5.67 -3.40 -9.80
N TYR A 35 6.18 -2.44 -10.57
CA TYR A 35 6.30 -2.57 -12.02
C TYR A 35 7.12 -3.80 -12.41
N LEU A 36 8.34 -3.94 -11.89
CA LEU A 36 9.23 -5.05 -12.24
C LEU A 36 8.60 -6.41 -11.95
N MET A 37 8.04 -6.59 -10.76
CA MET A 37 7.42 -7.86 -10.39
C MET A 37 6.21 -8.17 -11.27
N THR A 38 5.36 -7.18 -11.50
CA THR A 38 4.18 -7.36 -12.35
C THR A 38 4.58 -7.63 -13.80
N HIS A 39 5.48 -6.82 -14.37
CA HIS A 39 5.93 -6.98 -15.75
C HIS A 39 6.52 -8.38 -16.04
N ASN A 40 7.27 -8.93 -15.10
CA ASN A 40 7.86 -10.26 -15.26
C ASN A 40 6.87 -11.42 -15.07
N LEU A 41 5.82 -11.25 -14.26
CA LEU A 41 4.85 -12.32 -13.98
C LEU A 41 3.62 -12.28 -14.88
N LEU A 42 3.25 -11.09 -15.36
CA LEU A 42 2.05 -10.87 -16.17
C LEU A 42 1.99 -11.73 -17.45
N PRO A 43 3.07 -11.93 -18.21
CA PRO A 43 3.01 -12.77 -19.41
C PRO A 43 2.54 -14.21 -19.14
N LYS A 44 2.94 -14.78 -17.99
CA LYS A 44 2.48 -16.11 -17.58
C LYS A 44 1.00 -16.10 -17.17
N MET A 45 0.57 -15.05 -16.47
CA MET A 45 -0.85 -14.88 -16.09
C MET A 45 -1.73 -14.75 -17.34
N LEU A 46 -1.32 -13.94 -18.31
CA LEU A 46 -2.04 -13.74 -19.57
C LEU A 46 -2.12 -15.04 -20.39
N LYS A 47 -1.04 -15.83 -20.47
CA LYS A 47 -1.07 -17.13 -21.13
C LYS A 47 -2.11 -18.09 -20.54
N ASN A 48 -2.35 -17.97 -19.25
CA ASN A 48 -3.32 -18.81 -18.54
C ASN A 48 -4.73 -18.21 -18.49
N ASN A 49 -4.93 -16.99 -19.02
CA ASN A 49 -6.16 -16.20 -18.85
C ASN A 49 -6.64 -16.14 -17.39
N LYS A 50 -5.72 -16.16 -16.45
CA LYS A 50 -6.01 -16.09 -15.01
C LYS A 50 -4.82 -15.48 -14.26
N GLY A 51 -5.07 -14.37 -13.56
CA GLY A 51 -4.06 -13.74 -12.71
C GLY A 51 -4.68 -12.76 -11.73
N ASN A 52 -3.99 -12.58 -10.61
CA ASN A 52 -4.44 -11.66 -9.58
C ASN A 52 -3.24 -10.90 -9.00
N VAL A 53 -3.29 -9.59 -9.07
CA VAL A 53 -2.26 -8.69 -8.54
C VAL A 53 -2.85 -7.91 -7.38
N ILE A 54 -2.22 -8.00 -6.22
CA ILE A 54 -2.61 -7.28 -5.02
C ILE A 54 -1.43 -6.41 -4.58
N VAL A 55 -1.64 -5.10 -4.52
CA VAL A 55 -0.59 -4.14 -4.16
C VAL A 55 -0.91 -3.50 -2.81
N VAL A 56 0.05 -3.47 -1.91
CA VAL A 56 -0.12 -2.76 -0.63
C VAL A 56 0.28 -1.29 -0.82
N SER A 57 -0.74 -0.44 -0.93
CA SER A 57 -0.61 1.01 -0.96
C SER A 57 -0.66 1.59 0.47
N SER A 58 -1.43 2.63 0.72
CA SER A 58 -1.62 3.25 2.04
C SER A 58 -2.85 4.16 2.04
N ALA A 59 -3.49 4.34 3.18
CA ALA A 59 -4.43 5.45 3.41
C ALA A 59 -3.72 6.81 3.24
N ALA A 60 -2.44 6.92 3.63
CA ALA A 60 -1.58 8.06 3.34
C ALA A 60 -1.14 8.04 1.85
N SER A 61 -2.04 8.49 0.97
CA SER A 61 -1.91 8.52 -0.48
C SER A 61 -2.78 9.64 -1.05
N ASN A 62 -3.39 9.45 -2.21
CA ASN A 62 -4.42 10.36 -2.74
C ASN A 62 -5.75 10.32 -1.93
N VAL A 63 -5.88 9.42 -0.97
CA VAL A 63 -7.04 9.34 -0.08
C VAL A 63 -6.90 10.32 1.07
N LYS A 64 -5.71 10.38 1.72
CA LYS A 64 -5.44 11.30 2.81
C LYS A 64 -4.03 11.88 2.72
N GLY A 65 -3.94 13.23 2.67
CA GLY A 65 -2.68 13.94 2.85
C GLY A 65 -2.20 13.84 4.30
N VAL A 66 -0.93 13.51 4.50
CA VAL A 66 -0.34 13.36 5.83
C VAL A 66 0.92 14.21 5.92
N PRO A 67 1.04 15.11 6.93
CA PRO A 67 2.23 15.91 7.14
C PRO A 67 3.50 15.05 7.22
N ASN A 68 4.60 15.55 6.68
CA ASN A 68 5.90 14.86 6.64
C ASN A 68 5.86 13.46 5.98
N ARG A 69 5.03 13.34 4.93
CA ARG A 69 4.93 12.14 4.10
C ARG A 69 4.92 12.49 2.61
N PHE A 70 5.62 13.55 2.21
CA PHE A 70 5.59 14.06 0.85
C PHE A 70 5.83 12.95 -0.19
N ILE A 71 7.04 12.42 -0.27
CA ILE A 71 7.37 11.42 -1.29
C ILE A 71 6.69 10.06 -1.02
N TYR A 72 6.50 9.69 0.25
CA TYR A 72 5.78 8.46 0.59
C TYR A 72 4.34 8.50 0.07
N GLY A 73 3.58 9.55 0.40
CA GLY A 73 2.20 9.73 -0.05
C GLY A 73 2.10 9.77 -1.58
N THR A 74 3.03 10.49 -2.23
CA THR A 74 3.12 10.57 -3.69
C THR A 74 3.31 9.19 -4.33
N THR A 75 4.25 8.38 -3.83
CA THR A 75 4.50 7.04 -4.37
C THR A 75 3.34 6.08 -4.11
N LYS A 76 2.67 6.18 -2.96
CA LYS A 76 1.49 5.36 -2.66
C LYS A 76 0.27 5.77 -3.50
N ALA A 77 0.11 7.06 -3.81
CA ALA A 77 -0.88 7.52 -4.78
C ALA A 77 -0.61 7.01 -6.20
N ALA A 78 0.66 6.96 -6.61
CA ALA A 78 1.05 6.38 -7.89
C ALA A 78 0.70 4.88 -7.98
N LEU A 79 0.87 4.10 -6.89
CA LEU A 79 0.42 2.70 -6.85
C LEU A 79 -1.09 2.56 -7.02
N ASN A 80 -1.89 3.50 -6.52
CA ASN A 80 -3.34 3.50 -6.73
C ASN A 80 -3.69 3.70 -8.22
N GLY A 81 -2.97 4.58 -8.91
CA GLY A 81 -3.06 4.74 -10.37
C GLY A 81 -2.61 3.50 -11.13
N PHE A 82 -1.49 2.91 -10.73
CA PHE A 82 -0.96 1.66 -11.29
C PHE A 82 -2.00 0.53 -11.27
N VAL A 83 -2.67 0.32 -10.12
CA VAL A 83 -3.69 -0.71 -9.97
C VAL A 83 -4.87 -0.49 -10.92
N LYS A 84 -5.35 0.75 -11.04
CA LYS A 84 -6.46 1.09 -11.95
C LYS A 84 -6.09 0.89 -13.42
N ALA A 85 -4.91 1.32 -13.82
CA ALA A 85 -4.41 1.16 -15.18
C ALA A 85 -4.28 -0.33 -15.54
N LEU A 86 -3.60 -1.11 -14.69
CA LEU A 86 -3.41 -2.54 -14.93
C LEU A 86 -4.75 -3.30 -14.99
N ALA A 87 -5.68 -2.99 -14.09
CA ALA A 87 -7.01 -3.60 -14.13
C ALA A 87 -7.76 -3.24 -15.43
N SER A 88 -7.73 -1.97 -15.84
CA SER A 88 -8.39 -1.52 -17.08
C SER A 88 -7.82 -2.21 -18.32
N ASP A 89 -6.49 -2.37 -18.39
CA ASP A 89 -5.82 -2.94 -19.57
C ASP A 89 -6.09 -4.44 -19.73
N TYR A 90 -6.24 -5.19 -18.62
CA TYR A 90 -6.15 -6.66 -18.66
C TYR A 90 -7.36 -7.39 -18.06
N VAL A 91 -8.42 -6.71 -17.58
CA VAL A 91 -9.60 -7.37 -17.00
C VAL A 91 -10.27 -8.32 -18.00
N SER A 92 -10.36 -7.95 -19.28
CA SER A 92 -10.93 -8.79 -20.33
C SER A 92 -10.09 -10.03 -20.64
N GLN A 93 -8.88 -10.10 -20.14
CA GLN A 93 -7.93 -11.22 -20.30
C GLN A 93 -7.78 -12.04 -18.99
N GLY A 94 -8.76 -11.92 -18.07
CA GLY A 94 -8.80 -12.71 -16.85
C GLY A 94 -7.83 -12.25 -15.75
N ILE A 95 -7.34 -10.98 -15.82
CA ILE A 95 -6.44 -10.43 -14.79
C ILE A 95 -7.22 -9.48 -13.89
N ARG A 96 -7.18 -9.74 -12.59
CA ARG A 96 -7.65 -8.81 -11.56
C ARG A 96 -6.48 -8.06 -10.93
N CYS A 97 -6.68 -6.80 -10.59
CA CYS A 97 -5.69 -6.01 -9.87
C CYS A 97 -6.37 -5.12 -8.85
N ASN A 98 -5.97 -5.22 -7.57
CA ASN A 98 -6.56 -4.46 -6.48
C ASN A 98 -5.48 -3.90 -5.53
N ALA A 99 -5.78 -2.79 -4.87
CA ALA A 99 -4.94 -2.22 -3.82
C ALA A 99 -5.55 -2.46 -2.43
N ILE A 100 -4.69 -2.70 -1.45
CA ILE A 100 -5.02 -2.60 -0.02
C ILE A 100 -4.41 -1.30 0.49
N LEU A 101 -5.19 -0.48 1.18
CA LEU A 101 -4.79 0.81 1.73
C LEU A 101 -4.88 0.79 3.26
N PRO A 102 -3.85 0.29 3.95
CA PRO A 102 -3.85 0.25 5.40
C PRO A 102 -3.76 1.64 6.03
N GLY A 103 -4.37 1.78 7.21
CA GLY A 103 -3.99 2.78 8.20
C GLY A 103 -2.69 2.43 8.90
N THR A 104 -2.57 2.74 10.19
CA THR A 104 -1.37 2.37 10.95
C THR A 104 -1.48 0.91 11.42
N VAL A 105 -0.49 0.10 11.02
CA VAL A 105 -0.38 -1.32 11.38
C VAL A 105 0.80 -1.51 12.35
N GLU A 106 0.58 -2.25 13.41
CA GLU A 106 1.60 -2.59 14.40
C GLU A 106 2.58 -3.62 13.81
N THR A 107 3.75 -3.13 13.41
CA THR A 107 4.79 -3.91 12.74
C THR A 107 6.16 -3.53 13.30
N PRO A 108 7.20 -4.37 13.13
CA PRO A 108 8.56 -4.00 13.54
C PRO A 108 9.03 -2.66 12.93
N SER A 109 8.67 -2.37 11.69
CA SER A 109 8.99 -1.09 11.04
C SER A 109 8.27 0.09 11.70
N TRP A 110 7.03 -0.07 12.15
CA TRP A 110 6.33 0.96 12.91
C TRP A 110 6.96 1.15 14.30
N GLU A 111 7.26 0.06 14.98
CA GLU A 111 7.89 0.09 16.31
C GLU A 111 9.26 0.76 16.27
N GLY A 112 10.07 0.48 15.25
CA GLY A 112 11.33 1.19 15.02
C GLY A 112 11.15 2.70 14.90
N ARG A 113 10.13 3.18 14.18
CA ARG A 113 9.84 4.62 14.05
C ARG A 113 9.37 5.25 15.36
N VAL A 114 8.59 4.52 16.16
CA VAL A 114 8.16 4.99 17.48
C VAL A 114 9.38 5.13 18.41
N ASN A 115 10.25 4.12 18.44
CA ASN A 115 11.43 4.10 19.31
C ASN A 115 12.49 5.16 18.92
N MET A 116 12.47 5.65 17.69
CA MET A 116 13.36 6.73 17.21
C MET A 116 12.80 8.13 17.45
N ALA A 117 11.58 8.28 17.96
CA ALA A 117 11.00 9.57 18.28
C ALA A 117 11.58 10.14 19.59
N ASP A 118 11.62 11.46 19.74
CA ASP A 118 12.08 12.14 20.95
C ASP A 118 11.28 11.75 22.19
N ASP A 119 9.98 11.49 22.02
CA ASP A 119 9.07 10.94 23.04
C ASP A 119 8.34 9.71 22.45
N PRO A 120 8.88 8.50 22.65
CA PRO A 120 8.24 7.28 22.14
C PRO A 120 6.83 7.01 22.67
N LYS A 121 6.55 7.39 23.92
CA LYS A 121 5.23 7.22 24.52
C LYS A 121 4.20 8.09 23.81
N LYS A 122 4.50 9.38 23.68
CA LYS A 122 3.64 10.32 22.96
C LYS A 122 3.49 9.92 21.48
N ALA A 123 4.57 9.52 20.82
CA ALA A 123 4.51 9.05 19.43
C ALA A 123 3.56 7.84 19.27
N ARG A 124 3.59 6.88 20.20
CA ARG A 124 2.67 5.74 20.21
C ARG A 124 1.22 6.20 20.37
N GLU A 125 0.94 7.07 21.33
CA GLU A 125 -0.39 7.64 21.56
C GLU A 125 -0.91 8.38 20.32
N ASP A 126 -0.08 9.22 19.71
CA ASP A 126 -0.39 9.96 18.49
C ASP A 126 -0.70 9.02 17.30
N PHE A 127 0.04 7.91 17.15
CA PHE A 127 -0.26 6.90 16.14
C PHE A 127 -1.59 6.19 16.37
N ILE A 128 -1.91 5.84 17.61
CA ILE A 128 -3.18 5.21 17.98
C ILE A 128 -4.36 6.16 17.73
N ALA A 129 -4.22 7.42 18.15
CA ALA A 129 -5.26 8.45 18.02
C ALA A 129 -5.64 8.77 16.56
N ARG A 130 -4.80 8.40 15.58
CA ARG A 130 -5.14 8.57 14.16
C ARG A 130 -6.34 7.73 13.72
N GLN A 131 -6.50 6.55 14.28
CA GLN A 131 -7.57 5.64 13.93
C GLN A 131 -8.77 5.89 14.86
N ALA A 132 -9.96 6.17 14.29
CA ALA A 132 -11.19 6.39 15.04
C ALA A 132 -11.57 5.17 15.93
N MET A 133 -11.13 3.98 15.54
CA MET A 133 -11.28 2.76 16.37
C MET A 133 -10.43 2.76 17.65
N GLY A 134 -9.54 3.74 17.87
CA GLY A 134 -8.73 3.87 19.08
C GLY A 134 -7.65 2.80 19.26
N ARG A 135 -7.25 2.12 18.20
CA ARG A 135 -6.18 1.10 18.21
C ARG A 135 -5.46 1.01 16.88
N LEU A 136 -4.30 0.39 16.88
CA LEU A 136 -3.59 0.01 15.65
C LEU A 136 -4.19 -1.27 15.06
N ALA A 137 -4.06 -1.42 13.74
CA ALA A 137 -4.34 -2.70 13.10
C ALA A 137 -3.24 -3.71 13.40
N GLN A 138 -3.62 -4.99 13.46
CA GLN A 138 -2.68 -6.10 13.50
C GLN A 138 -2.36 -6.59 12.07
N PRO A 139 -1.15 -7.08 11.78
CA PRO A 139 -0.80 -7.61 10.45
C PRO A 139 -1.79 -8.66 9.93
N LYS A 140 -2.34 -9.50 10.81
CA LYS A 140 -3.35 -10.51 10.47
C LYS A 140 -4.64 -9.92 9.92
N GLU A 141 -5.01 -8.70 10.31
CA GLU A 141 -6.21 -8.04 9.79
C GLU A 141 -6.00 -7.63 8.33
N ILE A 142 -4.79 -7.16 7.99
CA ILE A 142 -4.42 -6.87 6.61
C ILE A 142 -4.35 -8.17 5.78
N ALA A 143 -3.79 -9.24 6.36
CA ALA A 143 -3.70 -10.56 5.72
C ALA A 143 -5.09 -11.15 5.41
N SER A 144 -6.08 -10.92 6.27
CA SER A 144 -7.47 -11.39 6.02
C SER A 144 -8.08 -10.73 4.78
N LEU A 145 -7.87 -9.43 4.59
CA LEU A 145 -8.31 -8.74 3.37
C LEU A 145 -7.51 -9.20 2.15
N ALA A 146 -6.21 -9.41 2.30
CA ALA A 146 -5.37 -9.95 1.23
C ALA A 146 -5.84 -11.35 0.80
N LEU A 147 -6.20 -12.22 1.75
CA LEU A 147 -6.73 -13.56 1.48
C LEU A 147 -8.06 -13.48 0.71
N TYR A 148 -9.00 -12.62 1.13
CA TYR A 148 -10.24 -12.38 0.40
C TYR A 148 -9.96 -11.94 -1.04
N LEU A 149 -9.11 -10.93 -1.23
CA LEU A 149 -8.77 -10.42 -2.57
C LEU A 149 -8.02 -11.47 -3.42
N ALA A 150 -7.29 -12.38 -2.79
CA ALA A 150 -6.55 -13.46 -3.47
C ALA A 150 -7.45 -14.63 -3.89
N SER A 151 -8.58 -14.82 -3.23
CA SER A 151 -9.49 -15.96 -3.45
C SER A 151 -10.48 -15.71 -4.58
N ASP A 152 -11.16 -16.77 -4.99
CA ASP A 152 -12.24 -16.72 -5.98
C ASP A 152 -13.51 -16.03 -5.41
N GLU A 153 -13.62 -15.83 -4.08
CA GLU A 153 -14.71 -15.05 -3.46
C GLU A 153 -14.72 -13.58 -3.90
N SER A 154 -13.61 -13.10 -4.43
CA SER A 154 -13.46 -11.74 -4.94
C SER A 154 -13.42 -11.65 -6.47
N ASP A 155 -13.95 -12.62 -7.19
CA ASP A 155 -13.89 -12.69 -8.68
C ASP A 155 -14.49 -11.47 -9.38
N PHE A 156 -15.47 -10.80 -8.75
CA PHE A 156 -16.09 -9.59 -9.30
C PHE A 156 -15.43 -8.29 -8.79
N VAL A 157 -14.26 -8.41 -8.11
CA VAL A 157 -13.54 -7.27 -7.52
C VAL A 157 -12.23 -7.03 -8.27
N THR A 158 -12.17 -5.93 -9.02
CA THR A 158 -10.94 -5.48 -9.72
C THR A 158 -10.90 -3.96 -9.84
N GLY A 159 -9.71 -3.38 -9.91
CA GLY A 159 -9.50 -1.93 -9.99
C GLY A 159 -9.85 -1.18 -8.71
N THR A 160 -10.04 -1.86 -7.57
CA THR A 160 -10.52 -1.26 -6.33
C THR A 160 -9.39 -0.84 -5.40
N LEU A 161 -9.68 0.20 -4.61
CA LEU A 161 -8.82 0.72 -3.56
C LEU A 161 -9.47 0.39 -2.22
N ASN A 162 -9.01 -0.68 -1.58
CA ASN A 162 -9.65 -1.24 -0.39
C ASN A 162 -9.03 -0.64 0.87
N LEU A 163 -9.75 0.31 1.48
CA LEU A 163 -9.35 0.92 2.75
C LEU A 163 -9.52 -0.07 3.90
N ILE A 164 -8.48 -0.15 4.74
CA ILE A 164 -8.49 -0.88 6.01
C ILE A 164 -7.67 -0.07 7.03
N ASP A 165 -8.27 1.00 7.54
CA ASP A 165 -7.56 2.07 8.23
C ASP A 165 -8.13 2.41 9.63
N GLY A 166 -9.08 1.63 10.13
CA GLY A 166 -9.70 1.86 11.43
C GLY A 166 -10.42 3.21 11.55
N GLY A 167 -10.88 3.76 10.42
CA GLY A 167 -11.57 5.04 10.37
C GLY A 167 -10.65 6.26 10.35
N TRP A 168 -9.37 6.09 9.99
CA TRP A 168 -8.43 7.23 9.93
C TRP A 168 -8.79 8.26 8.85
N THR A 169 -9.48 7.84 7.80
CA THR A 169 -9.87 8.71 6.68
C THR A 169 -11.29 9.27 6.77
N LEU A 170 -12.00 9.00 7.86
CA LEU A 170 -13.33 9.55 8.14
C LEU A 170 -13.28 11.05 8.42
#